data_1d9a0cc084897bd4db7094dbfe064e2c
#
_entry.id   1d9a0cc084897bd4db7094dbfe064e2c
#
_cell.length_a   1.000
_cell.length_b   1.000
_cell.length_c   1.000
_cell.angle_alpha   90.00
_cell.angle_beta   90.00
_cell.angle_gamma   90.00
#
_symmetry.space_group_name_H-M   'P 1'
#
loop_
_entity.id
_entity.type
_entity.pdbx_description
1 polymer ?
#
loop_
_entity_poly.entity_id
_entity_poly.type
_entity_poly.pdbx_seq_one_letter_code
_entity_poly.pdbx_strand_id
1 'polypeptide(L)'
;MLFPIAIHKDRGTSYGVTVPDVPGCFSYGDTVEEAISNAKEAVVGHIETLLELGEPIDFKTTAIEELRTQDAFRDAAWGYVEVDLSELDSKPERVNISLPRFV
;
A
#
# COMPACT_ATOMS: atom_id res chain seq x y z
N MET A 1 4.37 5.43 8.51
CA MET A 1 3.26 4.54 8.90
C MET A 1 3.50 3.15 8.35
N LEU A 2 3.37 2.14 9.18
CA LEU A 2 3.55 0.76 8.77
C LEU A 2 2.22 0.11 8.47
N PHE A 3 2.11 -0.46 7.28
CA PHE A 3 0.89 -1.20 6.91
C PHE A 3 1.20 -2.69 6.91
N PRO A 4 0.40 -3.48 7.63
CA PRO A 4 0.59 -4.93 7.56
C PRO A 4 0.20 -5.44 6.17
N ILE A 5 0.94 -6.43 5.70
CA ILE A 5 0.67 -7.02 4.40
C ILE A 5 0.59 -8.53 4.53
N ALA A 6 -0.31 -9.11 3.77
CA ALA A 6 -0.48 -10.55 3.70
C ALA A 6 0.15 -11.04 2.39
N ILE A 7 1.07 -11.98 2.50
CA ILE A 7 1.82 -12.47 1.36
C ILE A 7 1.39 -13.90 1.06
N HIS A 8 0.98 -14.15 -0.16
CA HIS A 8 0.54 -15.46 -0.62
C HIS A 8 1.38 -15.88 -1.80
N LYS A 9 1.64 -17.17 -1.90
CA LYS A 9 2.28 -17.70 -3.09
C LYS A 9 1.19 -18.33 -3.94
N ASP A 10 1.00 -17.78 -5.13
CA ASP A 10 0.04 -18.33 -6.06
C ASP A 10 0.58 -19.60 -6.67
N ARG A 11 -0.32 -20.37 -7.28
CA ARG A 11 0.10 -21.52 -8.03
C ARG A 11 1.05 -21.08 -9.11
N GLY A 12 2.13 -21.84 -9.27
CA GLY A 12 3.16 -21.47 -10.21
C GLY A 12 4.24 -20.68 -9.51
N THR A 13 4.54 -19.49 -10.00
CA THR A 13 5.74 -18.77 -9.56
C THR A 13 5.51 -17.40 -9.00
N SER A 14 4.27 -16.93 -9.00
CA SER A 14 3.99 -15.55 -8.57
C SER A 14 3.68 -15.47 -7.09
N TYR A 15 4.07 -14.35 -6.50
CA TYR A 15 3.68 -14.02 -5.14
C TYR A 15 2.66 -12.88 -5.19
N GLY A 16 1.62 -12.98 -4.37
CA GLY A 16 0.63 -11.94 -4.26
C GLY A 16 0.70 -11.28 -2.91
N VAL A 17 0.48 -9.97 -2.87
CA VAL A 17 0.45 -9.20 -1.62
C VAL A 17 -0.85 -8.45 -1.55
N THR A 18 -1.51 -8.57 -0.41
CA THR A 18 -2.72 -7.81 -0.10
C THR A 18 -2.40 -6.87 1.05
N VAL A 19 -2.87 -5.63 0.97
CA VAL A 19 -2.74 -4.66 2.05
C VAL A 19 -4.12 -4.49 2.67
N PRO A 20 -4.42 -5.24 3.75
CA PRO A 20 -5.80 -5.28 4.26
C PRO A 20 -6.34 -3.93 4.71
N ASP A 21 -5.49 -3.06 5.24
CA ASP A 21 -5.95 -1.76 5.75
C ASP A 21 -6.13 -0.73 4.65
N VAL A 22 -5.78 -1.05 3.42
CA VAL A 22 -6.00 -0.18 2.27
C VAL A 22 -6.86 -0.94 1.27
N PRO A 23 -8.18 -0.75 1.31
CA PRO A 23 -9.08 -1.55 0.50
C PRO A 23 -8.76 -1.45 -0.99
N GLY A 24 -8.76 -2.59 -1.66
CA GLY A 24 -8.48 -2.64 -3.08
C GLY A 24 -7.02 -2.57 -3.45
N CYS A 25 -6.13 -2.62 -2.47
CA CYS A 25 -4.69 -2.51 -2.73
C CYS A 25 -4.06 -3.89 -2.78
N PHE A 26 -3.62 -4.28 -3.97
CA PHE A 26 -3.00 -5.59 -4.22
C PHE A 26 -1.77 -5.41 -5.07
N SER A 27 -0.86 -6.36 -5.00
CA SER A 27 0.28 -6.38 -5.90
C SER A 27 0.72 -7.80 -6.15
N TYR A 28 1.60 -7.96 -7.14
CA TYR A 28 2.17 -9.24 -7.52
C TYR A 28 3.63 -9.04 -7.87
N GLY A 29 4.40 -10.11 -7.81
CA GLY A 29 5.78 -10.10 -8.23
C GLY A 29 6.29 -11.51 -8.38
N ASP A 30 7.40 -11.66 -9.10
CA ASP A 30 8.04 -12.97 -9.29
C ASP A 30 8.82 -13.38 -8.05
N THR A 31 9.20 -12.42 -7.21
CA THR A 31 9.86 -12.68 -5.94
C THR A 31 9.10 -11.97 -4.85
N VAL A 32 9.35 -12.37 -3.61
CA VAL A 32 8.73 -11.72 -2.46
C VAL A 32 9.13 -10.25 -2.42
N GLU A 33 10.41 -9.96 -2.65
CA GLU A 33 10.89 -8.58 -2.62
C GLU A 33 10.19 -7.73 -3.66
N GLU A 34 10.00 -8.28 -4.86
CA GLU A 34 9.33 -7.54 -5.92
C GLU A 34 7.87 -7.29 -5.57
N ALA A 35 7.20 -8.31 -5.04
CA ALA A 35 5.79 -8.17 -4.67
C ALA A 35 5.62 -7.11 -3.57
N ILE A 36 6.53 -7.08 -2.60
CA ILE A 36 6.48 -6.11 -1.52
C ILE A 36 6.76 -4.70 -2.06
N SER A 37 7.75 -4.57 -2.92
CA SER A 37 8.06 -3.27 -3.53
C SER A 37 6.88 -2.73 -4.32
N ASN A 38 6.23 -3.61 -5.08
CA ASN A 38 5.05 -3.23 -5.85
C ASN A 38 3.88 -2.87 -4.95
N ALA A 39 3.76 -3.54 -3.79
CA ALA A 39 2.72 -3.23 -2.83
C ALA A 39 2.92 -1.82 -2.28
N LYS A 40 4.17 -1.47 -1.97
CA LYS A 40 4.46 -0.13 -1.48
C LYS A 40 4.07 0.92 -2.51
N GLU A 41 4.41 0.68 -3.77
CA GLU A 41 4.03 1.61 -4.83
C GLU A 41 2.52 1.72 -4.96
N ALA A 42 1.81 0.61 -4.81
CA ALA A 42 0.36 0.63 -4.89
C ALA A 42 -0.25 1.46 -3.76
N VAL A 43 0.29 1.33 -2.54
CA VAL A 43 -0.19 2.13 -1.41
C VAL A 43 0.07 3.61 -1.66
N VAL A 44 1.29 3.93 -2.10
CA VAL A 44 1.65 5.32 -2.37
C VAL A 44 0.75 5.91 -3.45
N GLY A 45 0.52 5.17 -4.53
CA GLY A 45 -0.35 5.64 -5.61
C GLY A 45 -1.78 5.87 -5.13
N HIS A 46 -2.27 4.97 -4.28
CA HIS A 46 -3.62 5.11 -3.74
C HIS A 46 -3.73 6.39 -2.90
N ILE A 47 -2.74 6.63 -2.05
CA ILE A 47 -2.73 7.81 -1.20
C ILE A 47 -2.61 9.08 -2.04
N GLU A 48 -1.78 9.06 -3.07
CA GLU A 48 -1.65 10.21 -3.96
C GLU A 48 -2.97 10.52 -4.65
N THR A 49 -3.69 9.50 -5.06
CA THR A 49 -4.99 9.70 -5.66
C THR A 49 -5.96 10.35 -4.69
N LEU A 50 -5.95 9.90 -3.44
CA LEU A 50 -6.82 10.51 -2.42
C LEU A 50 -6.47 11.97 -2.21
N LEU A 51 -5.17 12.29 -2.18
CA LEU A 51 -4.74 13.67 -2.02
C LEU A 51 -5.21 14.55 -3.18
N GLU A 52 -5.11 14.02 -4.39
CA GLU A 52 -5.55 14.77 -5.57
C GLU A 52 -7.05 15.01 -5.57
N LEU A 53 -7.80 14.06 -5.04
CA LEU A 53 -9.26 14.20 -4.98
C LEU A 53 -9.72 15.01 -3.77
N GLY A 54 -8.80 15.37 -2.89
CA GLY A 54 -9.17 16.09 -1.68
C GLY A 54 -9.83 15.23 -0.63
N GLU A 55 -9.67 13.91 -0.74
CA GLU A 55 -10.25 12.99 0.21
C GLU A 55 -9.39 12.88 1.45
N PRO A 56 -9.98 12.59 2.61
CA PRO A 56 -9.17 12.44 3.82
C PRO A 56 -8.30 11.19 3.77
N ILE A 57 -7.11 11.31 4.34
CA ILE A 57 -6.21 10.17 4.51
C ILE A 57 -6.42 9.66 5.92
N ASP A 58 -7.25 8.64 6.03
CA ASP A 58 -7.66 8.15 7.34
C ASP A 58 -7.55 6.63 7.37
N PHE A 59 -6.31 6.15 7.45
CA PHE A 59 -6.06 4.73 7.57
C PHE A 59 -5.71 4.41 9.01
N LYS A 60 -6.18 3.28 9.48
CA LYS A 60 -5.74 2.75 10.75
C LYS A 60 -4.95 1.48 10.49
N THR A 61 -4.08 1.12 11.43
CA THR A 61 -3.28 -0.07 11.32
C THR A 61 -3.88 -1.14 12.21
N THR A 62 -4.31 -2.22 11.61
CA THR A 62 -4.90 -3.35 12.32
C THR A 62 -3.79 -4.31 12.70
N ALA A 63 -3.87 -4.86 13.91
CA ALA A 63 -2.85 -5.81 14.36
C ALA A 63 -2.89 -7.09 13.53
N ILE A 64 -1.71 -7.62 13.24
CA ILE A 64 -1.61 -8.86 12.47
C ILE A 64 -2.34 -9.99 13.21
N GLU A 65 -2.27 -10.02 14.53
CA GLU A 65 -2.97 -11.04 15.31
C GLU A 65 -4.46 -11.08 15.01
N GLU A 66 -5.02 -9.91 14.74
CA GLU A 66 -6.43 -9.82 14.41
C GLU A 66 -6.70 -10.20 12.97
N LEU A 67 -5.84 -9.73 12.06
CA LEU A 67 -6.02 -9.99 10.64
C LEU A 67 -5.89 -11.47 10.31
N ARG A 68 -4.97 -12.15 10.94
CA ARG A 68 -4.70 -13.54 10.59
C ARG A 68 -5.81 -14.49 11.02
N THR A 69 -6.77 -14.01 11.80
CA THR A 69 -7.92 -14.84 12.15
C THR A 69 -8.94 -14.92 11.03
N GLN A 70 -8.82 -14.09 10.01
CA GLN A 70 -9.74 -14.11 8.90
C GLN A 70 -9.39 -15.23 7.93
N ASP A 71 -10.43 -15.88 7.41
CA ASP A 71 -10.23 -17.01 6.50
C ASP A 71 -9.42 -16.65 5.28
N ALA A 72 -9.60 -15.44 4.76
CA ALA A 72 -8.90 -15.01 3.56
C ALA A 72 -7.39 -14.97 3.76
N PHE A 73 -6.93 -14.88 5.00
CA PHE A 73 -5.51 -14.76 5.29
C PHE A 73 -4.94 -15.95 6.05
N ARG A 74 -5.66 -17.07 6.02
CA ARG A 74 -5.30 -18.22 6.84
C ARG A 74 -3.87 -18.70 6.62
N ASP A 75 -3.45 -18.77 5.37
CA ASP A 75 -2.15 -19.33 5.03
C ASP A 75 -1.15 -18.25 4.59
N ALA A 76 -1.44 -17.01 4.89
CA ALA A 76 -0.58 -15.92 4.47
C ALA A 76 0.67 -15.82 5.34
N ALA A 77 1.76 -15.43 4.72
CA ALA A 77 2.89 -14.92 5.48
C ALA A 77 2.66 -13.44 5.71
N TRP A 78 3.24 -12.88 6.75
CA TRP A 78 2.96 -11.51 7.15
C TRP A 78 4.23 -10.67 7.16
N GLY A 79 4.05 -9.41 6.83
CA GLY A 79 5.11 -8.43 6.89
C GLY A 79 4.52 -7.04 6.95
N TYR A 80 5.37 -6.04 6.75
CA TYR A 80 4.94 -4.65 6.77
C TYR A 80 5.57 -3.91 5.62
N VAL A 81 4.84 -2.90 5.11
CA VAL A 81 5.45 -1.89 4.24
C VAL A 81 5.37 -0.57 4.97
N GLU A 82 6.43 0.20 4.87
CA GLU A 82 6.45 1.52 5.50
C GLU A 82 6.24 2.59 4.45
N VAL A 83 5.33 3.53 4.74
CA VAL A 83 5.06 4.66 3.86
C VAL A 83 5.15 5.92 4.71
N ASP A 84 5.93 6.88 4.24
CA ASP A 84 6.08 8.14 4.92
C ASP A 84 5.01 9.11 4.43
N LEU A 85 3.91 9.17 5.16
CA LEU A 85 2.79 10.02 4.76
C LEU A 85 3.14 11.50 4.81
N SER A 86 4.00 11.88 5.75
CA SER A 86 4.35 13.30 5.85
C SER A 86 5.12 13.77 4.64
N GLU A 87 5.93 12.90 4.05
CA GLU A 87 6.66 13.25 2.85
C GLU A 87 5.72 13.44 1.67
N LEU A 88 4.72 12.59 1.55
CA LEU A 88 3.74 12.70 0.49
C LEU A 88 2.89 13.96 0.65
N ASP A 89 2.51 14.25 1.88
CA ASP A 89 1.62 15.37 2.16
C ASP A 89 2.31 16.71 1.97
N SER A 90 3.62 16.77 2.12
CA SER A 90 4.35 18.01 2.13
C SER A 90 4.88 18.41 0.76
N LYS A 91 4.63 17.66 -0.28
CA LYS A 91 5.16 17.99 -1.61
C LYS A 91 4.37 19.11 -2.25
N PRO A 92 4.96 20.30 -2.35
CA PRO A 92 4.23 21.43 -2.92
C PRO A 92 3.91 21.28 -4.40
N GLU A 93 4.75 20.59 -5.12
CA GLU A 93 4.50 20.42 -6.55
C GLU A 93 3.23 19.63 -6.81
N ARG A 94 2.76 18.90 -5.84
CA ARG A 94 1.51 18.21 -5.94
C ARG A 94 0.34 19.16 -6.05
N VAL A 95 0.48 20.27 -5.40
CA VAL A 95 -0.52 21.31 -5.38
C VAL A 95 -0.42 22.19 -6.60
N ASN A 96 0.80 22.45 -7.03
CA ASN A 96 1.06 23.39 -8.09
C ASN A 96 0.78 22.90 -9.47
N ILE A 97 0.96 21.77 -9.66
CA ILE A 97 0.89 21.20 -10.93
C ILE A 97 0.14 21.98 -11.94
N SER A 98 0.56 22.37 -12.14
CA SER A 98 -0.01 23.03 -12.65
C SER A 98 0.54 24.14 -13.12
N LEU A 99 1.07 23.84 -12.77
CA LEU A 99 1.52 24.72 -12.88
C LEU A 99 2.24 25.28 -13.26
N PRO A 100 2.53 25.32 -13.47
CA PRO A 100 3.27 25.77 -13.75
C PRO A 100 4.02 26.14 -13.86
N ARG A 101 4.36 25.80 -13.97
CA ARG A 101 4.98 25.96 -13.93
C ARG A 101 5.45 26.56 -14.13
N PHE A 102 5.46 26.57 -14.06
CA PHE A 102 5.69 26.88 -14.11
C PHE A 102 6.08 27.20 -14.00
N VAL A 103 6.13 27.12 -14.10
CA VAL A 103 6.33 27.32 -13.75
C VAL A 103 6.46 27.32 -13.74
#